data_9ce795e7305e550678d3ff1b0e336777
#
_entry.id   9ce795e7305e550678d3ff1b0e336777
#
_cell.length_a   1.000
_cell.length_b   1.000
_cell.length_c   1.000
_cell.angle_alpha   90.00
_cell.angle_beta   90.00
_cell.angle_gamma   90.00
#
_symmetry.space_group_name_H-M   'P 1'
#
loop_
_entity.id
_entity.type
_entity.pdbx_description
1 polymer ?
#
loop_
_entity_poly.entity_id
_entity_poly.type
_entity_poly.pdbx_seq_one_letter_code
_entity_poly.pdbx_strand_id
1 'polypeptide(L)'
;MLAIKKIVCPTDFSEPSYQGLDYAIELAKLFQAELSVVHVLNVLAHSASDPNISFAIPEYERIMHKESEDKLKEIVKTRVPSAIKAETVIGHGNAAKEIVRIAEEGKADLIVIATQGHTGWHHLVMGSIAEKVIRHAPCPVFAIREKRC
;
A
#
# COMPACT_ATOMS: atom_id res chain seq x y z
N MET A 1 -17.68 16.57 12.89
CA MET A 1 -17.43 15.13 13.02
C MET A 1 -16.79 14.62 11.74
N LEU A 2 -15.64 14.00 11.84
CA LEU A 2 -14.96 13.41 10.68
C LEU A 2 -15.67 12.12 10.28
N ALA A 3 -16.26 12.12 9.10
CA ALA A 3 -16.87 10.90 8.54
C ALA A 3 -15.81 10.16 7.70
N ILE A 4 -15.18 9.15 8.26
CA ILE A 4 -14.24 8.28 7.54
C ILE A 4 -15.01 7.13 6.93
N LYS A 5 -15.18 7.16 5.62
CA LYS A 5 -15.92 6.13 4.86
C LYS A 5 -15.02 5.30 3.95
N LYS A 6 -13.86 5.82 3.57
CA LYS A 6 -12.90 5.13 2.71
C LYS A 6 -11.49 5.24 3.26
N ILE A 7 -10.86 4.10 3.47
CA ILE A 7 -9.49 3.98 3.95
C ILE A 7 -8.64 3.34 2.85
N VAL A 8 -7.50 3.96 2.54
CA VAL A 8 -6.48 3.39 1.65
C VAL A 8 -5.32 2.90 2.50
N CYS A 9 -4.91 1.65 2.29
CA CYS A 9 -3.77 1.04 2.99
C CYS A 9 -2.81 0.42 1.96
N PRO A 10 -1.66 1.05 1.70
CA PRO A 10 -0.65 0.45 0.84
C PRO A 10 0.11 -0.67 1.54
N THR A 11 0.52 -1.67 0.78
CA THR A 11 1.39 -2.76 1.23
C THR A 11 2.48 -3.03 0.20
N ASP A 12 3.68 -3.27 0.67
CA ASP A 12 4.80 -3.79 -0.11
C ASP A 12 5.08 -5.27 0.19
N PHE A 13 4.11 -5.93 0.83
CA PHE A 13 4.18 -7.32 1.30
C PHE A 13 5.22 -7.56 2.41
N SER A 14 5.74 -6.51 3.01
CA SER A 14 6.62 -6.62 4.18
C SER A 14 5.83 -6.78 5.48
N GLU A 15 6.47 -7.32 6.51
CA GLU A 15 5.86 -7.45 7.83
C GLU A 15 5.42 -6.11 8.43
N PRO A 16 6.21 -5.02 8.34
CA PRO A 16 5.74 -3.71 8.78
C PRO A 16 4.47 -3.23 8.06
N SER A 17 4.36 -3.48 6.75
CA SER A 17 3.15 -3.11 6.00
C SER A 17 1.93 -3.92 6.43
N TYR A 18 2.11 -5.18 6.85
CA TYR A 18 1.01 -5.99 7.39
C TYR A 18 0.56 -5.49 8.77
N GLN A 19 1.46 -4.99 9.60
CA GLN A 19 1.08 -4.31 10.83
C GLN A 19 0.24 -3.06 10.53
N GLY A 20 0.61 -2.30 9.51
CA GLY A 20 -0.20 -1.18 9.01
C GLY A 20 -1.59 -1.63 8.57
N LEU A 21 -1.68 -2.74 7.87
CA LEU A 21 -2.95 -3.32 7.45
C LEU A 21 -3.82 -3.74 8.64
N ASP A 22 -3.24 -4.32 9.68
CA ASP A 22 -3.98 -4.69 10.88
C ASP A 22 -4.63 -3.46 11.54
N TYR A 23 -3.91 -2.34 11.63
CA TYR A 23 -4.47 -1.07 12.11
C TYR A 23 -5.58 -0.53 11.17
N ALA A 24 -5.37 -0.62 9.86
CA ALA A 24 -6.37 -0.20 8.89
C ALA A 24 -7.66 -1.00 9.02
N ILE A 25 -7.57 -2.30 9.28
CA ILE A 25 -8.71 -3.18 9.53
C ILE A 25 -9.46 -2.74 10.80
N GLU A 26 -8.75 -2.49 11.90
CA GLU A 26 -9.39 -2.03 13.14
C GLU A 26 -10.08 -0.67 12.96
N LEU A 27 -9.45 0.26 12.24
CA LEU A 27 -10.07 1.54 11.92
C LEU A 27 -11.28 1.39 10.99
N ALA A 28 -11.20 0.50 10.00
CA ALA A 28 -12.32 0.22 9.11
C ALA A 28 -13.54 -0.35 9.89
N LYS A 29 -13.30 -1.22 10.86
CA LYS A 29 -14.35 -1.70 11.76
C LYS A 29 -14.96 -0.57 12.57
N LEU A 30 -14.12 0.25 13.19
CA LEU A 30 -14.53 1.34 14.06
C LEU A 30 -15.40 2.37 13.34
N PHE A 31 -15.01 2.74 12.12
CA PHE A 31 -15.71 3.75 11.32
C PHE A 31 -16.75 3.18 10.36
N GLN A 32 -16.87 1.86 10.28
CA GLN A 32 -17.68 1.18 9.25
C GLN A 32 -17.30 1.63 7.84
N ALA A 33 -15.99 1.72 7.59
CA ALA A 33 -15.41 2.22 6.36
C ALA A 33 -15.08 1.09 5.37
N GLU A 34 -15.08 1.42 4.08
CA GLU A 34 -14.51 0.57 3.04
C GLU A 34 -12.98 0.62 3.11
N LEU A 35 -12.34 -0.48 2.76
CA LEU A 35 -10.88 -0.60 2.78
C LEU A 35 -10.33 -0.94 1.40
N SER A 36 -9.47 -0.08 0.87
CA SER A 36 -8.71 -0.35 -0.36
C SER A 36 -7.28 -0.74 0.01
N VAL A 37 -6.90 -1.98 -0.27
CA VAL A 37 -5.54 -2.47 -0.08
C VAL A 37 -4.78 -2.30 -1.39
N VAL A 38 -3.70 -1.53 -1.36
CA VAL A 38 -2.99 -1.06 -2.55
C VAL A 38 -1.57 -1.60 -2.59
N HIS A 39 -1.15 -2.10 -3.73
CA HIS A 39 0.26 -2.38 -4.02
C HIS A 39 0.69 -1.65 -5.29
N VAL A 40 1.88 -1.08 -5.29
CA VAL A 40 2.42 -0.36 -6.45
C VAL A 40 3.61 -1.10 -7.02
N LEU A 41 3.51 -1.45 -8.30
CA LEU A 41 4.60 -2.08 -9.05
C LEU A 41 5.49 -1.02 -9.69
N ASN A 42 6.79 -1.10 -9.44
CA ASN A 42 7.79 -0.31 -10.14
C ASN A 42 8.68 -1.22 -10.97
N VAL A 43 8.18 -1.66 -12.10
CA VAL A 43 8.87 -2.59 -13.01
C VAL A 43 10.16 -1.99 -13.57
N LEU A 44 10.17 -0.69 -13.84
CA LEU A 44 11.35 0.00 -14.37
C LEU A 44 12.54 -0.03 -13.39
N ALA A 45 12.27 0.07 -12.09
CA ALA A 45 13.34 -0.01 -11.09
C ALA A 45 13.95 -1.41 -10.99
N HIS A 46 13.14 -2.46 -11.23
CA HIS A 46 13.61 -3.84 -11.22
C HIS A 46 14.32 -4.21 -12.53
N SER A 47 13.89 -3.66 -13.67
CA SER A 47 14.49 -3.95 -14.98
C SER A 47 15.80 -3.19 -15.25
N ALA A 48 16.05 -2.10 -14.54
CA ALA A 48 17.27 -1.29 -14.73
C ALA A 48 18.54 -2.02 -14.31
N SER A 49 18.44 -3.08 -13.54
CA SER A 49 19.59 -3.88 -13.07
C SER A 49 19.94 -5.08 -13.96
N ASP A 50 19.12 -5.40 -14.97
CA ASP A 50 19.36 -6.53 -15.85
C ASP A 50 19.13 -6.16 -17.33
N PRO A 51 20.24 -6.04 -18.13
CA PRO A 51 20.15 -5.65 -19.55
C PRO A 51 19.41 -6.68 -20.43
N ASN A 52 19.22 -7.92 -19.97
CA ASN A 52 18.53 -8.96 -20.73
C ASN A 52 17.00 -8.87 -20.62
N ILE A 53 16.49 -8.09 -19.69
CA ILE A 53 15.03 -7.97 -19.41
C ILE A 53 14.37 -6.93 -20.34
N SER A 54 15.14 -6.02 -20.96
CA SER A 54 14.58 -4.89 -21.73
C SER A 54 13.65 -5.29 -22.88
N PHE A 55 13.85 -6.45 -23.50
CA PHE A 55 12.99 -6.96 -24.58
C PHE A 55 11.74 -7.69 -24.08
N ALA A 56 11.73 -8.14 -22.82
CA ALA A 56 10.66 -8.90 -22.21
C ALA A 56 9.84 -8.08 -21.19
N ILE A 57 10.01 -6.75 -21.16
CA ILE A 57 9.33 -5.87 -20.18
C ILE A 57 7.81 -6.07 -20.15
N PRO A 58 7.08 -6.08 -21.30
CA PRO A 58 5.62 -6.26 -21.25
C PRO A 58 5.19 -7.60 -20.68
N GLU A 59 5.89 -8.69 -21.00
CA GLU A 59 5.61 -10.02 -20.47
C GLU A 59 5.96 -10.12 -18.99
N TYR A 60 7.10 -9.58 -18.59
CA TYR A 60 7.54 -9.51 -17.20
C TYR A 60 6.56 -8.68 -16.35
N GLU A 61 6.14 -7.54 -16.86
CA GLU A 61 5.17 -6.67 -16.22
C GLU A 61 3.82 -7.39 -16.02
N ARG A 62 3.35 -8.12 -17.02
CA ARG A 62 2.13 -8.91 -16.93
C ARG A 62 2.23 -9.99 -15.85
N ILE A 63 3.34 -10.70 -15.77
CA ILE A 63 3.59 -11.74 -14.75
C ILE A 63 3.61 -11.12 -13.36
N MET A 64 4.36 -10.04 -13.17
CA MET A 64 4.46 -9.34 -11.88
C MET A 64 3.11 -8.77 -11.43
N HIS A 65 2.34 -8.24 -12.37
CA HIS A 65 0.98 -7.75 -12.08
C HIS A 65 0.10 -8.89 -11.58
N LYS A 66 0.09 -10.01 -12.28
CA LYS A 66 -0.70 -11.19 -11.92
C LYS A 66 -0.31 -11.74 -10.54
N GLU A 67 0.99 -11.88 -10.28
CA GLU A 67 1.49 -12.35 -8.98
C GLU A 67 1.10 -11.42 -7.84
N SER A 68 1.21 -10.12 -8.06
CA SER A 68 0.84 -9.10 -7.06
C SER A 68 -0.67 -9.07 -6.80
N GLU A 69 -1.46 -9.21 -7.86
CA GLU A 69 -2.91 -9.31 -7.75
C GLU A 69 -3.33 -10.53 -6.93
N ASP A 70 -2.73 -11.69 -7.21
CA ASP A 70 -3.01 -12.92 -6.47
C ASP A 70 -2.61 -12.81 -4.99
N LYS A 71 -1.46 -12.21 -4.71
CA LYS A 71 -1.01 -11.93 -3.33
C LYS A 71 -1.97 -11.00 -2.60
N LEU A 72 -2.40 -9.91 -3.22
CA LEU A 72 -3.34 -8.97 -2.61
C LEU A 72 -4.68 -9.64 -2.31
N LYS A 73 -5.21 -10.42 -3.23
CA LYS A 73 -6.45 -11.17 -3.04
C LYS A 73 -6.33 -12.16 -1.88
N GLU A 74 -5.20 -12.85 -1.78
CA GLU A 74 -4.93 -13.78 -0.68
C GLU A 74 -4.85 -13.06 0.67
N ILE A 75 -4.17 -11.93 0.74
CA ILE A 75 -4.06 -11.11 1.95
C ILE A 75 -5.44 -10.62 2.40
N VAL A 76 -6.24 -10.10 1.49
CA VAL A 76 -7.61 -9.66 1.80
C VAL A 76 -8.45 -10.83 2.27
N LYS A 77 -8.38 -11.97 1.61
CA LYS A 77 -9.13 -13.17 1.96
C LYS A 77 -8.78 -13.69 3.36
N THR A 78 -7.47 -13.69 3.71
CA THR A 78 -7.00 -14.29 4.95
C THR A 78 -6.99 -13.35 6.14
N ARG A 79 -6.80 -12.04 5.92
CA ARG A 79 -6.63 -11.05 7.00
C ARG A 79 -7.83 -10.16 7.22
N VAL A 80 -8.57 -9.82 6.16
CA VAL A 80 -9.68 -8.87 6.26
C VAL A 80 -10.99 -9.60 6.56
N PRO A 81 -11.68 -9.26 7.65
CA PRO A 81 -12.98 -9.85 7.96
C PRO A 81 -14.01 -9.58 6.85
N SER A 82 -14.87 -10.57 6.58
CA SER A 82 -15.90 -10.47 5.55
C SER A 82 -16.93 -9.35 5.77
N ALA A 83 -17.06 -8.86 7.01
CA ALA A 83 -17.91 -7.72 7.33
C ALA A 83 -17.40 -6.39 6.79
N ILE A 84 -16.09 -6.32 6.43
CA ILE A 84 -15.51 -5.12 5.84
C ILE A 84 -15.57 -5.25 4.32
N LYS A 85 -16.12 -4.24 3.66
CA LYS A 85 -16.05 -4.14 2.20
C LYS A 85 -14.63 -3.75 1.81
N ALA A 86 -13.90 -4.71 1.26
CA ALA A 86 -12.51 -4.52 0.87
C ALA A 86 -12.31 -4.73 -0.63
N GLU A 87 -11.45 -3.91 -1.22
CA GLU A 87 -11.00 -4.06 -2.60
C GLU A 87 -9.49 -4.07 -2.68
N THR A 88 -8.97 -4.61 -3.76
CA THR A 88 -7.54 -4.61 -4.08
C THR A 88 -7.25 -3.71 -5.26
N VAL A 89 -6.15 -2.95 -5.19
CA VAL A 89 -5.75 -2.03 -6.25
C VAL A 89 -4.27 -2.22 -6.54
N ILE A 90 -3.92 -2.39 -7.81
CA ILE A 90 -2.54 -2.41 -8.29
C ILE A 90 -2.24 -1.08 -8.99
N GLY A 91 -1.26 -0.34 -8.47
CA GLY A 91 -0.72 0.84 -9.12
C GLY A 91 0.59 0.52 -9.86
N HIS A 92 0.98 1.38 -10.77
CA HIS A 92 2.21 1.24 -11.55
C HIS A 92 3.03 2.52 -11.51
N GLY A 93 4.34 2.38 -11.33
CA GLY A 93 5.29 3.47 -11.36
C GLY A 93 5.83 3.86 -9.98
N ASN A 94 5.91 5.15 -9.72
CA ASN A 94 6.42 5.66 -8.45
C ASN A 94 5.42 5.41 -7.30
N ALA A 95 5.84 4.67 -6.29
CA ALA A 95 4.96 4.23 -5.23
C ALA A 95 4.25 5.39 -4.50
N ALA A 96 4.99 6.40 -4.08
CA ALA A 96 4.41 7.53 -3.34
C ALA A 96 3.41 8.31 -4.20
N LYS A 97 3.75 8.59 -5.45
CA LYS A 97 2.86 9.30 -6.39
C LYS A 97 1.60 8.50 -6.68
N GLU A 98 1.74 7.20 -6.89
CA GLU A 98 0.60 6.32 -7.18
C GLU A 98 -0.34 6.18 -5.99
N ILE A 99 0.19 6.04 -4.78
CA ILE A 99 -0.63 5.99 -3.56
C ILE A 99 -1.45 7.29 -3.42
N VAL A 100 -0.81 8.44 -3.59
CA VAL A 100 -1.49 9.74 -3.53
C VAL A 100 -2.56 9.85 -4.61
N ARG A 101 -2.24 9.46 -5.86
CA ARG A 101 -3.19 9.48 -6.97
C ARG A 101 -4.40 8.57 -6.70
N ILE A 102 -4.17 7.34 -6.24
CA ILE A 102 -5.24 6.38 -5.90
C ILE A 102 -6.13 6.94 -4.79
N ALA A 103 -5.53 7.53 -3.76
CA ALA A 103 -6.28 8.15 -2.67
C ALA A 103 -7.13 9.33 -3.13
N GLU A 104 -6.58 10.16 -4.02
CA GLU A 104 -7.28 11.32 -4.56
C GLU A 104 -8.44 10.93 -5.47
N GLU A 105 -8.19 10.07 -6.46
CA GLU A 105 -9.22 9.59 -7.40
C GLU A 105 -10.31 8.77 -6.68
N GLY A 106 -9.92 7.96 -5.71
CA GLY A 106 -10.84 7.17 -4.89
C GLY A 106 -11.57 7.97 -3.83
N LYS A 107 -11.25 9.23 -3.65
CA LYS A 107 -11.80 10.09 -2.59
C LYS A 107 -11.64 9.48 -1.22
N ALA A 108 -10.41 9.04 -0.91
CA ALA A 108 -10.10 8.47 0.39
C ALA A 108 -10.22 9.52 1.50
N ASP A 109 -10.75 9.11 2.62
CA ASP A 109 -10.88 9.94 3.82
C ASP A 109 -9.70 9.76 4.77
N LEU A 110 -8.96 8.68 4.61
CA LEU A 110 -7.80 8.33 5.43
C LEU A 110 -6.84 7.42 4.66
N ILE A 111 -5.55 7.68 4.79
CA ILE A 111 -4.50 6.74 4.40
C ILE A 111 -3.88 6.16 5.67
N VAL A 112 -3.75 4.83 5.74
CA VAL A 112 -3.02 4.15 6.81
C VAL A 112 -1.77 3.54 6.20
N ILE A 113 -0.60 3.97 6.62
CA ILE A 113 0.67 3.55 6.03
C ILE A 113 1.71 3.22 7.09
N ALA A 114 2.47 2.13 6.88
CA ALA A 114 3.64 1.84 7.68
C ALA A 114 4.77 2.81 7.35
N THR A 115 5.48 3.26 8.37
CA THR A 115 6.62 4.17 8.18
C THR A 115 7.86 3.47 7.66
N GLN A 116 7.93 2.13 7.69
CA GLN A 116 9.02 1.30 7.21
C GLN A 116 8.50 0.23 6.24
N GLY A 117 9.33 -0.19 5.31
CA GLY A 117 9.06 -1.26 4.37
C GLY A 117 10.22 -2.24 4.30
N HIS A 118 10.39 -2.90 3.15
CA HIS A 118 11.47 -3.88 2.92
C HIS A 118 12.89 -3.34 3.15
N THR A 119 13.11 -2.04 2.94
CA THR A 119 14.41 -1.39 3.12
C THR A 119 14.64 -0.90 4.54
N GLY A 120 13.90 -1.41 5.52
CA GLY A 120 13.87 -0.94 6.89
C GLY A 120 15.24 -0.78 7.55
N TRP A 121 15.78 0.41 7.51
CA TRP A 121 16.86 0.82 8.38
C TRP A 121 16.26 0.98 9.79
N HIS A 122 16.71 0.14 10.71
CA HIS A 122 16.14 0.03 12.06
C HIS A 122 16.29 1.29 12.94
N HIS A 123 16.87 2.35 12.43
CA HIS A 123 17.22 3.53 13.23
C HIS A 123 16.55 4.81 12.75
N LEU A 124 15.42 5.15 13.36
CA LEU A 124 14.91 6.53 13.49
C LEU A 124 14.40 7.25 12.25
N VAL A 125 14.49 6.70 11.04
CA VAL A 125 14.08 7.43 9.84
C VAL A 125 12.81 6.82 9.25
N MET A 126 11.81 7.67 9.06
CA MET A 126 10.63 7.36 8.28
C MET A 126 11.05 7.00 6.84
N GLY A 127 10.52 5.91 6.29
CA GLY A 127 10.79 5.52 4.91
C GLY A 127 10.43 6.61 3.92
N SER A 128 11.17 6.68 2.82
CA SER A 128 10.99 7.73 1.80
C SER A 128 9.59 7.77 1.20
N ILE A 129 8.94 6.62 1.05
CA ILE A 129 7.57 6.51 0.50
C ILE A 129 6.58 7.10 1.50
N ALA A 130 6.65 6.69 2.77
CA ALA A 130 5.75 7.21 3.82
C ALA A 130 5.90 8.72 3.99
N GLU A 131 7.12 9.24 3.99
CA GLU A 131 7.37 10.68 4.08
C GLU A 131 6.71 11.45 2.93
N LYS A 132 6.88 10.99 1.70
CA LYS A 132 6.29 11.64 0.52
C LYS A 132 4.77 11.54 0.52
N VAL A 133 4.22 10.40 0.93
CA VAL A 133 2.77 10.24 1.05
C VAL A 133 2.21 11.23 2.09
N ILE A 134 2.82 11.34 3.26
CA ILE A 134 2.39 12.29 4.30
C ILE A 134 2.43 13.72 3.77
N ARG A 135 3.46 14.07 3.02
CA ARG A 135 3.65 15.42 2.47
C ARG A 135 2.62 15.81 1.42
N HIS A 136 2.19 14.85 0.59
CA HIS A 136 1.36 15.11 -0.60
C HIS A 136 -0.05 14.53 -0.53
N ALA A 137 -0.41 13.82 0.53
CA ALA A 137 -1.72 13.17 0.64
C ALA A 137 -2.88 14.16 0.56
N PRO A 138 -3.99 13.79 -0.11
CA PRO A 138 -5.19 14.63 -0.20
C PRO A 138 -6.06 14.54 1.06
N CYS A 139 -5.70 13.70 2.02
CA CYS A 139 -6.46 13.41 3.24
C CYS A 139 -5.51 13.15 4.40
N PRO A 140 -6.01 13.05 5.64
CA PRO A 140 -5.21 12.65 6.79
C PRO A 140 -4.49 11.33 6.57
N VAL A 141 -3.29 11.21 7.14
CA VAL A 141 -2.47 10.01 7.08
C VAL A 141 -2.20 9.51 8.50
N PHE A 142 -2.54 8.26 8.74
CA PHE A 142 -2.24 7.55 9.97
C PHE A 142 -0.97 6.71 9.73
N ALA A 143 0.14 7.19 10.24
CA ALA A 143 1.44 6.56 10.06
C ALA A 143 1.71 5.57 11.19
N ILE A 144 1.91 4.30 10.85
CA ILE A 144 2.16 3.22 11.80
C ILE A 144 3.65 2.98 11.93
N ARG A 145 4.15 3.17 13.12
CA ARG A 145 5.52 2.84 13.47
C ARG A 145 5.59 1.38 13.94
N GLU A 146 6.57 0.64 13.44
CA GLU A 146 6.78 -0.72 13.89
C GLU A 146 6.97 -0.78 15.41
N LYS A 147 6.25 -1.70 16.06
CA LYS A 147 6.44 -1.95 17.49
C LYS A 147 7.82 -2.56 17.70
N ARG A 148 8.63 -1.89 18.47
CA ARG A 148 9.88 -2.47 18.96
C ARG A 148 9.53 -3.50 20.03
N CYS A 149 9.89 -4.73 19.79
CA CYS A 149 9.89 -5.76 20.83
C CYS A 149 11.15 -5.63 21.68
#